data_5b6760a8048e1f431d121a008f217c86
#
_entry.id   5b6760a8048e1f431d121a008f217c86
#
_cell.length_a   1.000
_cell.length_b   1.000
_cell.length_c   1.000
_cell.angle_alpha   90.00
_cell.angle_beta   90.00
_cell.angle_gamma   90.00
#
_symmetry.space_group_name_H-M   'P 1'
#
loop_
_entity.id
_entity.type
_entity.pdbx_description
1 polymer ?
#
loop_
_entity_poly.entity_id
_entity_poly.type
_entity_poly.pdbx_seq_one_letter_code
_entity_poly.pdbx_strand_id
1 'polypeptide(L)'
;MPYIDEDARFELDSCIDEMADCLMLGHVNNKEDISNEEFTVLLGEINYSFSRIISKTMCEPSYSKIAMITGVLENIKQEFYRRVAEPYENIKIRSNGDIKEYSKYTRP
;
A
#
# COMPACT_ATOMS: atom_id res chain seq x y z
N MET A 1 -12.12 -8.95 -2.31
CA MET A 1 -12.00 -8.67 -0.89
C MET A 1 -10.59 -8.77 -0.44
N PRO A 2 -10.08 -7.75 0.16
CA PRO A 2 -8.70 -7.81 0.65
C PRO A 2 -8.55 -8.56 1.97
N TYR A 3 -9.65 -8.89 2.64
CA TYR A 3 -9.57 -9.44 3.99
C TYR A 3 -9.86 -10.92 3.98
N ILE A 4 -8.82 -11.71 4.21
CA ILE A 4 -8.96 -13.15 4.40
C ILE A 4 -9.16 -13.41 5.89
N ASP A 5 -9.59 -14.62 6.24
CA ASP A 5 -9.86 -14.91 7.64
C ASP A 5 -8.57 -15.07 8.43
N GLU A 6 -8.71 -15.18 9.74
CA GLU A 6 -7.56 -15.20 10.64
C GLU A 6 -6.66 -16.41 10.43
N ASP A 7 -7.24 -17.54 10.15
CA ASP A 7 -6.45 -18.76 9.96
C ASP A 7 -5.54 -18.62 8.75
N ALA A 8 -6.07 -18.07 7.66
CA ALA A 8 -5.27 -17.84 6.46
C ALA A 8 -4.19 -16.80 6.69
N ARG A 9 -4.49 -15.80 7.52
CA ARG A 9 -3.51 -14.76 7.84
C ARG A 9 -2.33 -15.29 8.62
N PHE A 10 -2.59 -16.24 9.49
CA PHE A 10 -1.58 -16.70 10.41
C PHE A 10 -0.32 -17.17 9.70
N GLU A 11 -0.48 -17.93 8.63
CA GLU A 11 0.67 -18.43 7.90
C GLU A 11 1.36 -17.36 7.08
N LEU A 12 0.59 -16.39 6.58
CA LEU A 12 1.16 -15.35 5.74
C LEU A 12 1.86 -14.26 6.55
N ASP A 13 1.37 -13.99 7.75
CA ASP A 13 1.87 -12.84 8.52
C ASP A 13 3.35 -12.91 8.78
N SER A 14 3.88 -14.06 9.13
CA SER A 14 5.31 -14.14 9.41
C SER A 14 6.15 -13.92 8.16
N CYS A 15 5.69 -14.38 7.01
CA CYS A 15 6.39 -14.12 5.75
C CYS A 15 6.35 -12.64 5.38
N ILE A 16 5.19 -12.02 5.61
CA ILE A 16 5.03 -10.60 5.34
C ILE A 16 5.93 -9.77 6.23
N ASP A 17 5.94 -10.09 7.52
CA ASP A 17 6.78 -9.37 8.48
C ASP A 17 8.24 -9.50 8.14
N GLU A 18 8.65 -10.69 7.74
CA GLU A 18 10.02 -10.94 7.36
C GLU A 18 10.41 -10.14 6.13
N MET A 19 9.52 -10.08 5.14
CA MET A 19 9.77 -9.31 3.93
C MET A 19 9.85 -7.82 4.23
N ALA A 20 8.95 -7.33 5.07
CA ALA A 20 8.96 -5.92 5.46
C ALA A 20 10.25 -5.56 6.20
N ASP A 21 10.69 -6.44 7.11
CA ASP A 21 11.94 -6.23 7.82
C ASP A 21 13.12 -6.20 6.86
N CYS A 22 13.11 -7.10 5.90
CA CYS A 22 14.16 -7.17 4.90
C CYS A 22 14.23 -5.87 4.08
N LEU A 23 13.07 -5.35 3.69
CA LEU A 23 13.04 -4.11 2.93
C LEU A 23 13.56 -2.92 3.74
N MET A 24 13.25 -2.88 5.03
CA MET A 24 13.66 -1.76 5.86
C MET A 24 15.10 -1.83 6.31
N LEU A 25 15.71 -3.00 6.25
CA LEU A 25 16.98 -3.26 6.88
C LEU A 25 18.10 -2.33 6.43
N GLY A 26 18.12 -1.96 5.17
CA GLY A 26 19.14 -1.09 4.63
C GLY A 26 18.84 0.39 4.71
N HIS A 27 17.72 0.78 5.28
CA HIS A 27 17.24 2.16 5.18
C HIS A 27 17.01 2.85 6.51
N VAL A 28 16.81 2.10 7.58
CA VAL A 28 16.46 2.68 8.86
C VAL A 28 17.51 2.29 9.88
N ASN A 29 18.22 3.26 10.40
CA ASN A 29 19.27 2.98 11.37
C ASN A 29 18.76 2.99 12.77
N ASN A 30 17.75 3.79 13.08
CA ASN A 30 17.32 3.92 14.47
C ASN A 30 15.85 4.12 14.58
N LYS A 31 15.11 3.55 13.80
CA LYS A 31 13.69 3.50 13.88
C LYS A 31 12.97 4.79 13.75
N GLU A 32 13.63 5.89 13.56
CA GLU A 32 12.96 7.13 13.26
C GLU A 32 12.48 7.08 11.83
N ASP A 33 11.85 8.12 11.38
CA ASP A 33 11.40 8.21 10.01
C ASP A 33 12.58 8.19 9.06
N ILE A 34 12.40 7.56 7.94
CA ILE A 34 13.41 7.59 6.90
C ILE A 34 13.22 8.85 6.05
N SER A 35 14.28 9.34 5.48
CA SER A 35 14.22 10.55 4.67
C SER A 35 13.44 10.30 3.39
N ASN A 36 13.01 11.38 2.75
CA ASN A 36 12.29 11.26 1.48
C ASN A 36 13.15 10.63 0.39
N GLU A 37 14.45 10.92 0.38
CA GLU A 37 15.35 10.30 -0.59
C GLU A 37 15.44 8.80 -0.37
N GLU A 38 15.59 8.39 0.87
CA GLU A 38 15.65 6.98 1.19
C GLU A 38 14.32 6.30 0.89
N PHE A 39 13.23 6.98 1.16
CA PHE A 39 11.92 6.42 0.91
C PHE A 39 11.70 6.20 -0.59
N THR A 40 12.21 7.09 -1.42
CA THR A 40 12.12 6.92 -2.88
C THR A 40 12.84 5.65 -3.34
N VAL A 41 14.01 5.37 -2.74
CA VAL A 41 14.72 4.13 -3.05
C VAL A 41 13.91 2.93 -2.58
N LEU A 42 13.36 3.02 -1.39
CA LEU A 42 12.53 1.95 -0.83
C LEU A 42 11.31 1.66 -1.71
N LEU A 43 10.70 2.69 -2.28
CA LEU A 43 9.55 2.49 -3.17
C LEU A 43 9.92 1.66 -4.40
N GLY A 44 11.12 1.90 -4.95
CA GLY A 44 11.59 1.08 -6.06
C GLY A 44 11.74 -0.37 -5.66
N GLU A 45 12.24 -0.60 -4.45
CA GLU A 45 12.39 -1.96 -3.95
C GLU A 45 11.06 -2.63 -3.69
N ILE A 46 10.09 -1.88 -3.19
CA ILE A 46 8.73 -2.39 -3.00
C ILE A 46 8.12 -2.77 -4.34
N ASN A 47 8.25 -1.89 -5.32
CA ASN A 47 7.73 -2.15 -6.65
C ASN A 47 8.35 -3.43 -7.23
N TYR A 48 9.65 -3.56 -7.12
CA TYR A 48 10.35 -4.74 -7.61
C TYR A 48 9.85 -6.00 -6.91
N SER A 49 9.75 -5.95 -5.59
CA SER A 49 9.36 -7.11 -4.79
C SER A 49 7.95 -7.56 -5.10
N PHE A 50 7.03 -6.62 -5.16
CA PHE A 50 5.63 -6.96 -5.42
C PHE A 50 5.45 -7.45 -6.85
N SER A 51 6.18 -6.87 -7.80
CA SER A 51 6.13 -7.33 -9.18
C SER A 51 6.62 -8.77 -9.30
N ARG A 52 7.68 -9.11 -8.59
CA ARG A 52 8.18 -10.47 -8.59
C ARG A 52 7.19 -11.44 -7.95
N ILE A 53 6.57 -11.04 -6.84
CA ILE A 53 5.58 -11.89 -6.18
C ILE A 53 4.42 -12.18 -7.12
N ILE A 54 3.91 -11.14 -7.76
CA ILE A 54 2.80 -11.31 -8.69
C ILE A 54 3.19 -12.22 -9.86
N SER A 55 4.36 -12.01 -10.42
CA SER A 55 4.82 -12.83 -11.54
C SER A 55 5.00 -14.28 -11.16
N LYS A 56 5.57 -14.53 -9.98
CA LYS A 56 5.79 -15.90 -9.52
C LYS A 56 4.49 -16.63 -9.25
N THR A 57 3.49 -15.91 -8.77
CA THR A 57 2.21 -16.55 -8.40
C THR A 57 1.26 -16.66 -9.57
N MET A 58 1.40 -15.80 -10.58
CA MET A 58 0.55 -15.88 -11.76
C MET A 58 0.89 -17.08 -12.64
N CYS A 59 2.15 -17.42 -12.73
CA CYS A 59 2.65 -18.48 -13.60
C CYS A 59 2.44 -18.10 -15.05
N GLU A 60 1.57 -18.80 -15.78
CA GLU A 60 1.33 -18.49 -17.20
C GLU A 60 0.26 -17.42 -17.32
N PRO A 61 0.50 -16.39 -18.12
CA PRO A 61 -0.51 -15.32 -18.24
C PRO A 61 -1.73 -15.78 -19.05
N SER A 62 -2.86 -15.17 -18.73
CA SER A 62 -4.08 -15.31 -19.49
C SER A 62 -4.88 -14.03 -19.30
N TYR A 63 -5.81 -13.75 -20.20
CA TYR A 63 -6.65 -12.56 -20.04
C TYR A 63 -7.41 -12.57 -18.73
N SER A 64 -7.86 -13.72 -18.32
CA SER A 64 -8.59 -13.88 -17.06
C SER A 64 -7.72 -13.52 -15.88
N LYS A 65 -6.52 -14.07 -15.83
CA LYS A 65 -5.59 -13.80 -14.71
C LYS A 65 -5.16 -12.34 -14.70
N ILE A 66 -4.91 -11.78 -15.90
CA ILE A 66 -4.49 -10.38 -15.98
C ILE A 66 -5.59 -9.49 -15.43
N ALA A 67 -6.84 -9.76 -15.82
CA ALA A 67 -7.96 -8.96 -15.33
C ALA A 67 -8.11 -9.08 -13.81
N MET A 68 -7.98 -10.30 -13.29
CA MET A 68 -8.13 -10.52 -11.86
C MET A 68 -7.02 -9.86 -11.05
N ILE A 69 -5.79 -9.95 -11.53
CA ILE A 69 -4.67 -9.33 -10.82
C ILE A 69 -4.78 -7.81 -10.89
N THR A 70 -5.15 -7.28 -12.05
CA THR A 70 -5.36 -5.84 -12.18
C THR A 70 -6.41 -5.36 -11.19
N GLY A 71 -7.49 -6.14 -11.04
CA GLY A 71 -8.53 -5.81 -10.07
C GLY A 71 -8.03 -5.82 -8.64
N VAL A 72 -7.21 -6.80 -8.28
CA VAL A 72 -6.65 -6.85 -6.93
C VAL A 72 -5.75 -5.65 -6.67
N LEU A 73 -4.91 -5.29 -7.63
CA LEU A 73 -4.03 -4.14 -7.47
C LEU A 73 -4.83 -2.85 -7.31
N GLU A 74 -5.91 -2.73 -8.06
CA GLU A 74 -6.77 -1.56 -7.92
C GLU A 74 -7.43 -1.53 -6.55
N ASN A 75 -7.87 -2.68 -6.05
CA ASN A 75 -8.46 -2.78 -4.71
C ASN A 75 -7.46 -2.39 -3.64
N ILE A 76 -6.21 -2.81 -3.77
CA ILE A 76 -5.17 -2.43 -2.81
C ILE A 76 -4.99 -0.91 -2.80
N LYS A 77 -4.93 -0.32 -3.98
CA LYS A 77 -4.78 1.11 -4.11
C LYS A 77 -5.95 1.85 -3.46
N GLN A 78 -7.18 1.42 -3.73
CA GLN A 78 -8.35 2.09 -3.20
C GLN A 78 -8.48 1.93 -1.70
N GLU A 79 -8.13 0.76 -1.19
CA GLU A 79 -8.16 0.51 0.24
C GLU A 79 -7.15 1.38 0.97
N PHE A 80 -5.95 1.47 0.42
CA PHE A 80 -4.91 2.33 0.99
C PHE A 80 -5.38 3.79 0.98
N TYR A 81 -5.92 4.24 -0.13
CA TYR A 81 -6.35 5.62 -0.24
C TYR A 81 -7.46 5.94 0.76
N ARG A 82 -8.44 5.07 0.83
CA ARG A 82 -9.58 5.29 1.71
C ARG A 82 -9.21 5.24 3.18
N ARG A 83 -8.29 4.34 3.55
CA ARG A 83 -8.01 4.11 4.96
C ARG A 83 -6.84 4.93 5.48
N VAL A 84 -6.02 5.44 4.60
CA VAL A 84 -4.82 6.19 5.00
C VAL A 84 -4.86 7.61 4.44
N ALA A 85 -5.05 7.75 3.14
CA ALA A 85 -4.96 9.06 2.50
C ALA A 85 -6.13 9.97 2.89
N GLU A 86 -7.34 9.45 2.88
CA GLU A 86 -8.50 10.27 3.20
C GLU A 86 -8.49 10.78 4.63
N PRO A 87 -8.25 9.93 5.63
CA PRO A 87 -8.16 10.46 7.01
C PRO A 87 -7.05 11.48 7.17
N TYR A 88 -5.91 11.26 6.53
CA TYR A 88 -4.81 12.21 6.61
C TYR A 88 -5.20 13.54 5.98
N GLU A 89 -5.83 13.49 4.81
CA GLU A 89 -6.28 14.70 4.12
C GLU A 89 -7.31 15.46 4.95
N ASN A 90 -8.20 14.73 5.61
CA ASN A 90 -9.21 15.38 6.45
C ASN A 90 -8.56 16.17 7.59
N ILE A 91 -7.49 15.63 8.15
CA ILE A 91 -6.75 16.36 9.18
C ILE A 91 -6.14 17.62 8.58
N LYS A 92 -5.55 17.53 7.40
CA LYS A 92 -4.92 18.68 6.75
C LYS A 92 -5.93 19.72 6.36
N ILE A 93 -7.11 19.33 5.91
CA ILE A 93 -8.18 20.25 5.60
C ILE A 93 -8.58 21.05 6.84
N ARG A 94 -8.68 20.36 7.96
CA ARG A 94 -9.04 21.03 9.21
C ARG A 94 -7.99 22.05 9.65
N SER A 95 -6.70 21.76 9.45
CA SER A 95 -5.67 22.70 9.88
C SER A 95 -5.38 23.78 8.87
N ASN A 96 -5.42 23.49 7.58
CA ASN A 96 -4.99 24.43 6.55
C ASN A 96 -6.12 25.00 5.73
N GLY A 97 -7.34 24.45 5.84
CA GLY A 97 -8.48 24.89 5.05
C GLY A 97 -8.61 24.07 3.77
N ASP A 98 -9.80 24.10 3.24
CA ASP A 98 -10.14 23.38 2.02
C ASP A 98 -10.14 24.34 0.85
N ILE A 99 -10.13 23.82 -0.36
CA ILE A 99 -10.36 24.67 -1.52
C ILE A 99 -11.84 24.96 -1.60
N LYS A 100 -12.13 26.16 -2.10
CA LYS A 100 -13.50 26.67 -2.11
C LYS A 100 -14.46 25.77 -2.83
N GLU A 101 -14.04 25.29 -3.99
CA GLU A 101 -14.91 24.51 -4.86
C GLU A 101 -15.31 23.19 -4.24
N TYR A 102 -14.43 22.63 -3.39
CA TYR A 102 -14.72 21.31 -2.80
C TYR A 102 -15.40 21.40 -1.44
N SER A 103 -15.28 22.54 -0.77
CA SER A 103 -15.83 22.65 0.59
C SER A 103 -17.32 22.43 0.64
N LYS A 104 -18.02 22.72 -0.44
CA LYS A 104 -19.48 22.54 -0.48
C LYS A 104 -19.89 21.06 -0.49
N TYR A 105 -18.95 20.16 -0.75
CA TYR A 105 -19.25 18.74 -0.74
C TYR A 105 -18.88 18.07 0.57
N THR A 106 -18.27 18.80 1.48
CA THR A 106 -17.80 18.24 2.73
C THR A 106 -18.97 18.10 3.69
N ARG A 107 -19.08 16.93 4.31
CA ARG A 107 -20.14 16.74 5.24
C ARG A 107 -19.84 17.34 6.56
N PRO A 108 -20.85 17.85 7.24
CA PRO A 108 -20.66 18.42 8.58
C PRO A 108 -20.19 17.41 9.57
#